data_1cf00280029e4d090b8e4b63a17476f9
#
_entry.id   1cf00280029e4d090b8e4b63a17476f9
#
_cell.length_a   1.000
_cell.length_b   1.000
_cell.length_c   1.000
_cell.angle_alpha   90.00
_cell.angle_beta   90.00
_cell.angle_gamma   90.00
#
_symmetry.space_group_name_H-M   'P 1'
#
loop_
_entity.id
_entity.type
_entity.pdbx_description
1 polymer ?
#
loop_
_entity_poly.entity_id
_entity_poly.type
_entity_poly.pdbx_seq_one_letter_code
_entity_poly.pdbx_strand_id
1 'polypeptide(L)'
;MKFSRSVGFVLLLLSVGVAPACSQGEPPATQVSSAVPADLQTGEAKFKANCSACHGVAGIGTSHGPPLVHKIYEPNHHGDAAFQRAAANGVKAHHWEFGNMPKIEGVTPDDVDQIIKYVRWLQHEAGVF
;
A
#
# COMPACT_ATOMS: atom_id res chain seq x y z
N MET A 1 -11.63 37.24 77.62
CA MET A 1 -12.23 36.07 77.03
C MET A 1 -12.01 36.11 75.52
N LYS A 2 -11.06 35.34 75.00
CA LYS A 2 -10.68 35.31 73.55
C LYS A 2 -11.03 33.92 73.05
N PHE A 3 -12.03 33.82 72.18
CA PHE A 3 -12.38 32.59 71.46
C PHE A 3 -11.53 32.48 70.21
N SER A 4 -10.67 31.46 70.16
CA SER A 4 -9.90 31.10 68.98
C SER A 4 -10.73 30.11 68.13
N ARG A 5 -11.09 30.50 66.92
CA ARG A 5 -11.75 29.61 65.92
C ARG A 5 -10.70 29.03 65.01
N SER A 6 -10.39 27.76 65.19
CA SER A 6 -9.60 26.98 64.27
C SER A 6 -10.40 26.70 63.01
N VAL A 7 -9.93 27.18 61.88
CA VAL A 7 -10.47 26.86 60.55
C VAL A 7 -9.69 25.65 60.03
N GLY A 8 -10.35 24.51 60.01
CA GLY A 8 -9.81 23.29 59.42
C GLY A 8 -9.87 23.40 57.88
N PHE A 9 -8.70 23.34 57.27
CA PHE A 9 -8.56 23.33 55.82
C PHE A 9 -8.70 21.84 55.34
N VAL A 10 -9.84 21.53 54.75
CA VAL A 10 -10.07 20.22 54.11
C VAL A 10 -9.45 20.26 52.75
N LEU A 11 -8.35 19.53 52.57
CA LEU A 11 -7.67 19.36 51.28
C LEU A 11 -8.43 18.28 50.49
N LEU A 12 -9.22 18.72 49.50
CA LEU A 12 -9.92 17.82 48.56
C LEU A 12 -8.93 17.38 47.48
N LEU A 13 -8.39 16.18 47.59
CA LEU A 13 -7.55 15.57 46.54
C LEU A 13 -8.45 15.13 45.38
N LEU A 14 -8.45 15.92 44.30
CA LEU A 14 -9.02 15.49 43.02
C LEU A 14 -8.07 14.49 42.36
N SER A 15 -8.40 13.22 42.40
CA SER A 15 -7.74 12.20 41.60
C SER A 15 -8.19 12.31 40.14
N VAL A 16 -7.35 12.88 39.30
CA VAL A 16 -7.54 12.85 37.84
C VAL A 16 -7.24 11.44 37.36
N GLY A 17 -8.28 10.66 37.09
CA GLY A 17 -8.15 9.36 36.44
C GLY A 17 -7.74 9.52 34.98
N VAL A 18 -6.48 9.18 34.66
CA VAL A 18 -6.03 9.05 33.28
C VAL A 18 -6.58 7.73 32.73
N ALA A 19 -7.62 7.82 31.90
CA ALA A 19 -8.07 6.67 31.14
C ALA A 19 -7.03 6.33 30.05
N PRO A 20 -6.61 5.04 29.90
CA PRO A 20 -5.76 4.66 28.79
C PRO A 20 -6.59 4.77 27.50
N ALA A 21 -6.21 5.68 26.61
CA ALA A 21 -6.70 5.70 25.24
C ALA A 21 -6.20 4.43 24.53
N CYS A 22 -7.11 3.49 24.26
CA CYS A 22 -6.86 2.40 23.34
C CYS A 22 -6.67 3.01 21.95
N SER A 23 -5.43 3.24 21.56
CA SER A 23 -5.06 3.51 20.19
C SER A 23 -5.35 2.23 19.39
N GLN A 24 -6.44 2.23 18.63
CA GLN A 24 -6.68 1.21 17.61
C GLN A 24 -5.69 1.48 16.48
N GLY A 25 -4.50 0.87 16.58
CA GLY A 25 -3.57 0.85 15.48
C GLY A 25 -4.22 0.14 14.30
N GLU A 26 -4.35 0.84 13.17
CA GLU A 26 -4.59 0.19 11.89
C GLU A 26 -3.57 -0.95 11.74
N PRO A 27 -4.01 -2.12 11.24
CA PRO A 27 -3.07 -3.21 10.99
C PRO A 27 -1.99 -2.70 10.04
N PRO A 28 -0.70 -2.91 10.35
CA PRO A 28 0.38 -2.49 9.48
C PRO A 28 0.15 -3.15 8.12
N ALA A 29 0.12 -2.34 7.06
CA ALA A 29 0.19 -2.84 5.69
C ALA A 29 1.37 -3.82 5.65
N THR A 30 1.09 -5.08 5.28
CA THR A 30 2.08 -6.15 5.25
C THR A 30 3.21 -5.73 4.32
N GLN A 31 4.28 -5.20 4.90
CA GLN A 31 5.48 -4.84 4.16
C GLN A 31 6.12 -6.17 3.76
N VAL A 32 6.23 -6.41 2.45
CA VAL A 32 7.00 -7.53 1.92
C VAL A 32 8.46 -7.30 2.33
N SER A 33 8.87 -7.96 3.42
CA SER A 33 10.20 -7.80 4.04
C SER A 33 11.26 -8.67 3.37
N SER A 34 10.90 -9.46 2.36
CA SER A 34 11.82 -10.32 1.62
C SER A 34 12.64 -9.50 0.63
N ALA A 35 13.96 -9.68 0.62
CA ALA A 35 14.79 -9.10 -0.44
C ALA A 35 14.35 -9.66 -1.79
N VAL A 36 14.24 -8.78 -2.80
CA VAL A 36 13.85 -9.19 -4.16
C VAL A 36 14.88 -10.21 -4.71
N PRO A 37 14.44 -11.39 -5.15
CA PRO A 37 15.31 -12.39 -5.76
C PRO A 37 16.15 -11.83 -6.90
N ALA A 38 17.38 -12.33 -7.06
CA ALA A 38 18.35 -11.79 -8.04
C ALA A 38 17.82 -11.83 -9.47
N ASP A 39 17.07 -12.87 -9.83
CA ASP A 39 16.44 -13.05 -11.14
C ASP A 39 15.25 -12.11 -11.41
N LEU A 40 14.71 -11.46 -10.37
CA LEU A 40 13.60 -10.50 -10.46
C LEU A 40 14.06 -9.03 -10.38
N GLN A 41 15.31 -8.75 -10.07
CA GLN A 41 15.81 -7.38 -9.92
C GLN A 41 15.69 -6.54 -11.19
N THR A 42 15.83 -7.16 -12.37
CA THR A 42 15.60 -6.49 -13.65
C THR A 42 14.14 -6.06 -13.78
N GLY A 43 13.19 -6.92 -13.42
CA GLY A 43 11.75 -6.61 -13.39
C GLY A 43 11.42 -5.51 -12.40
N GLU A 44 12.02 -5.55 -11.20
CA GLU A 44 11.89 -4.50 -10.20
C GLU A 44 12.37 -3.15 -10.74
N ALA A 45 13.56 -3.09 -11.34
CA ALA A 45 14.12 -1.86 -11.88
C ALA A 45 13.22 -1.27 -12.98
N LYS A 46 12.72 -2.11 -13.90
CA LYS A 46 11.79 -1.71 -14.95
C LYS A 46 10.44 -1.25 -14.40
N PHE A 47 9.91 -1.93 -13.40
CA PHE A 47 8.70 -1.52 -12.69
C PHE A 47 8.87 -0.15 -12.03
N LYS A 48 9.97 0.06 -11.31
CA LYS A 48 10.29 1.36 -10.69
C LYS A 48 10.36 2.49 -11.70
N ALA A 49 10.95 2.25 -12.86
CA ALA A 49 11.14 3.27 -13.89
C ALA A 49 9.83 3.64 -14.61
N ASN A 50 8.92 2.67 -14.83
CA ASN A 50 7.81 2.84 -15.77
C ASN A 50 6.42 2.76 -15.12
N CYS A 51 6.29 2.17 -13.94
CA CYS A 51 4.98 1.83 -13.35
C CYS A 51 4.78 2.46 -11.97
N SER A 52 5.84 2.57 -11.16
CA SER A 52 5.73 2.92 -9.75
C SER A 52 5.19 4.33 -9.48
N ALA A 53 5.35 5.27 -10.42
CA ALA A 53 4.82 6.63 -10.29
C ALA A 53 3.29 6.65 -10.08
N CYS A 54 2.58 5.73 -10.74
CA CYS A 54 1.14 5.58 -10.58
C CYS A 54 0.78 4.43 -9.63
N HIS A 55 1.42 3.27 -9.77
CA HIS A 55 1.07 2.06 -9.04
C HIS A 55 1.76 1.90 -7.68
N GLY A 56 2.58 2.86 -7.29
CA GLY A 56 3.28 2.87 -6.01
C GLY A 56 4.51 1.97 -5.96
N VAL A 57 5.36 2.20 -4.97
CA VAL A 57 6.50 1.32 -4.68
C VAL A 57 5.97 -0.08 -4.36
N ALA A 58 6.58 -1.11 -4.94
CA ALA A 58 6.13 -2.51 -4.78
C ALA A 58 4.64 -2.73 -5.14
N GLY A 59 4.05 -1.90 -6.00
CA GLY A 59 2.70 -2.12 -6.51
C GLY A 59 1.57 -1.92 -5.49
N ILE A 60 1.78 -1.15 -4.43
CA ILE A 60 0.78 -0.91 -3.38
C ILE A 60 -0.25 0.17 -3.74
N GLY A 61 -0.13 0.81 -4.91
CA GLY A 61 -0.98 1.91 -5.35
C GLY A 61 -0.54 3.28 -4.86
N THR A 62 -1.15 4.32 -5.43
CA THR A 62 -1.02 5.74 -5.04
C THR A 62 -2.38 6.42 -5.21
N SER A 63 -2.42 7.75 -5.04
CA SER A 63 -3.60 8.55 -5.42
C SER A 63 -3.80 8.67 -6.95
N HIS A 64 -2.86 8.17 -7.76
CA HIS A 64 -2.88 8.29 -9.23
C HIS A 64 -3.12 6.97 -9.95
N GLY A 65 -3.06 5.84 -9.23
CA GLY A 65 -3.29 4.54 -9.84
C GLY A 65 -3.45 3.42 -8.81
N PRO A 66 -4.13 2.34 -9.20
CA PRO A 66 -4.51 1.28 -8.29
C PRO A 66 -3.33 0.43 -7.81
N PRO A 67 -3.48 -0.25 -6.65
CA PRO A 67 -2.54 -1.27 -6.23
C PRO A 67 -2.57 -2.45 -7.19
N LEU A 68 -1.41 -2.92 -7.65
CA LEU A 68 -1.29 -4.15 -8.43
C LEU A 68 -1.17 -5.39 -7.54
N VAL A 69 -0.76 -5.20 -6.29
CA VAL A 69 -0.81 -6.24 -5.24
C VAL A 69 -2.20 -6.24 -4.62
N HIS A 70 -3.16 -6.76 -5.36
CA HIS A 70 -4.56 -6.79 -4.97
C HIS A 70 -5.30 -7.93 -5.68
N LYS A 71 -6.32 -8.50 -5.05
CA LYS A 71 -7.11 -9.64 -5.55
C LYS A 71 -7.68 -9.44 -6.97
N ILE A 72 -8.04 -8.21 -7.33
CA ILE A 72 -8.49 -7.87 -8.70
C ILE A 72 -7.42 -8.24 -9.75
N TYR A 73 -6.13 -8.17 -9.41
CA TYR A 73 -5.03 -8.42 -10.35
C TYR A 73 -4.45 -9.83 -10.24
N GLU A 74 -5.12 -10.76 -9.56
CA GLU A 74 -4.73 -12.16 -9.54
C GLU A 74 -4.73 -12.78 -10.96
N PRO A 75 -3.94 -13.86 -11.20
CA PRO A 75 -3.83 -14.46 -12.52
C PRO A 75 -5.15 -14.93 -13.14
N ASN A 76 -6.11 -15.38 -12.33
CA ASN A 76 -7.41 -15.86 -12.79
C ASN A 76 -8.35 -14.74 -13.24
N HIS A 77 -8.11 -13.49 -12.82
CA HIS A 77 -8.93 -12.33 -13.18
C HIS A 77 -8.19 -11.43 -14.20
N HIS A 78 -6.93 -11.04 -13.90
CA HIS A 78 -6.08 -10.30 -14.81
C HIS A 78 -4.80 -11.09 -15.09
N GLY A 79 -4.88 -12.02 -16.03
CA GLY A 79 -3.73 -12.83 -16.48
C GLY A 79 -2.63 -11.96 -17.13
N ASP A 80 -1.46 -12.53 -17.33
CA ASP A 80 -0.25 -11.84 -17.80
C ASP A 80 -0.46 -11.05 -19.10
N ALA A 81 -1.25 -11.60 -20.03
CA ALA A 81 -1.62 -10.90 -21.27
C ALA A 81 -2.41 -9.60 -21.02
N ALA A 82 -3.05 -9.43 -19.85
CA ALA A 82 -3.72 -8.17 -19.52
C ALA A 82 -2.71 -7.07 -19.23
N PHE A 83 -1.60 -7.39 -18.57
CA PHE A 83 -0.48 -6.45 -18.34
C PHE A 83 0.17 -6.03 -19.65
N GLN A 84 0.41 -6.97 -20.57
CA GLN A 84 0.94 -6.67 -21.91
C GLN A 84 0.04 -5.68 -22.66
N ARG A 85 -1.27 -5.97 -22.69
CA ARG A 85 -2.24 -5.08 -23.35
C ARG A 85 -2.33 -3.72 -22.66
N ALA A 86 -2.29 -3.67 -21.34
CA ALA A 86 -2.35 -2.44 -20.56
C ALA A 86 -1.14 -1.52 -20.88
N ALA A 87 0.05 -2.07 -20.91
CA ALA A 87 1.25 -1.31 -21.25
C ALA A 87 1.20 -0.80 -22.69
N ALA A 88 0.82 -1.64 -23.64
CA ALA A 88 0.83 -1.33 -25.07
C ALA A 88 -0.29 -0.35 -25.48
N ASN A 89 -1.49 -0.44 -24.90
CA ASN A 89 -2.68 0.24 -25.38
C ASN A 89 -3.31 1.19 -24.36
N GLY A 90 -2.88 1.14 -23.10
CA GLY A 90 -3.58 1.75 -21.99
C GLY A 90 -4.80 0.92 -21.57
N VAL A 91 -5.53 1.43 -20.57
CA VAL A 91 -6.73 0.78 -20.03
C VAL A 91 -7.83 1.81 -19.83
N LYS A 92 -9.04 1.52 -20.34
CA LYS A 92 -10.24 2.25 -19.91
C LYS A 92 -10.58 1.81 -18.47
N ALA A 93 -10.72 2.76 -17.56
CA ALA A 93 -11.05 2.48 -16.15
C ALA A 93 -12.35 1.67 -16.04
N HIS A 94 -12.32 0.59 -15.23
CA HIS A 94 -13.45 -0.31 -15.06
C HIS A 94 -13.55 -0.97 -13.67
N HIS A 95 -12.52 -0.88 -12.84
CA HIS A 95 -12.51 -1.36 -11.44
C HIS A 95 -12.33 -0.24 -10.42
N TRP A 96 -11.68 0.86 -10.81
CA TRP A 96 -11.26 1.92 -9.93
C TRP A 96 -11.59 3.28 -10.54
N GLU A 97 -11.69 4.31 -9.72
CA GLU A 97 -12.03 5.68 -10.14
C GLU A 97 -10.79 6.57 -10.37
N PHE A 98 -9.61 5.98 -10.63
CA PHE A 98 -8.38 6.74 -10.92
C PHE A 98 -8.35 7.36 -12.32
N GLY A 99 -9.35 7.09 -13.15
CA GLY A 99 -9.34 7.45 -14.56
C GLY A 99 -8.66 6.40 -15.45
N ASN A 100 -8.51 6.71 -16.73
CA ASN A 100 -7.90 5.78 -17.69
C ASN A 100 -6.39 5.73 -17.52
N MET A 101 -5.81 4.52 -17.58
CA MET A 101 -4.36 4.34 -17.68
C MET A 101 -3.91 4.66 -19.10
N PRO A 102 -2.95 5.59 -19.32
CA PRO A 102 -2.36 5.79 -20.64
C PRO A 102 -1.47 4.60 -21.04
N LYS A 103 -1.21 4.42 -22.34
CA LYS A 103 -0.17 3.52 -22.80
C LYS A 103 1.20 3.98 -22.30
N ILE A 104 2.12 3.06 -22.15
CA ILE A 104 3.47 3.35 -21.66
C ILE A 104 4.44 3.38 -22.86
N GLU A 105 4.91 4.56 -23.21
CA GLU A 105 5.84 4.72 -24.32
C GLU A 105 7.24 4.19 -23.96
N GLY A 106 7.93 3.59 -24.95
CA GLY A 106 9.31 3.13 -24.80
C GLY A 106 9.49 1.84 -24.00
N VAL A 107 8.40 1.19 -23.58
CA VAL A 107 8.44 -0.13 -22.90
C VAL A 107 8.17 -1.22 -23.93
N THR A 108 9.09 -2.18 -24.04
CA THR A 108 8.95 -3.32 -24.95
C THR A 108 8.13 -4.45 -24.32
N PRO A 109 7.59 -5.39 -25.11
CA PRO A 109 6.93 -6.59 -24.56
C PRO A 109 7.84 -7.40 -23.62
N ASP A 110 9.13 -7.52 -23.94
CA ASP A 110 10.12 -8.22 -23.09
C ASP A 110 10.32 -7.49 -21.75
N ASP A 111 10.27 -6.16 -21.76
CA ASP A 111 10.32 -5.37 -20.51
C ASP A 111 9.09 -5.66 -19.64
N VAL A 112 7.93 -5.71 -20.26
CA VAL A 112 6.68 -6.01 -19.56
C VAL A 112 6.70 -7.43 -18.99
N ASP A 113 7.25 -8.40 -19.68
CA ASP A 113 7.43 -9.77 -19.17
C ASP A 113 8.29 -9.81 -17.89
N GLN A 114 9.36 -9.02 -17.84
CA GLN A 114 10.16 -8.91 -16.62
C GLN A 114 9.38 -8.22 -15.48
N ILE A 115 8.64 -7.17 -15.81
CA ILE A 115 7.77 -6.47 -14.86
C ILE A 115 6.70 -7.42 -14.31
N ILE A 116 6.06 -8.21 -15.15
CA ILE A 116 5.04 -9.20 -14.75
C ILE A 116 5.62 -10.19 -13.74
N LYS A 117 6.79 -10.77 -14.01
CA LYS A 117 7.45 -11.70 -13.08
C LYS A 117 7.63 -11.07 -11.69
N TYR A 118 8.10 -9.83 -11.64
CA TYR A 118 8.25 -9.10 -10.40
C TYR A 118 6.91 -8.84 -9.69
N VAL A 119 5.89 -8.37 -10.40
CA VAL A 119 4.56 -8.13 -9.84
C VAL A 119 3.91 -9.42 -9.34
N ARG A 120 4.05 -10.53 -10.07
CA ARG A 120 3.53 -11.84 -9.65
C ARG A 120 4.21 -12.35 -8.39
N TRP A 121 5.53 -12.14 -8.28
CA TRP A 121 6.24 -12.43 -7.04
C TRP A 121 5.70 -11.60 -5.87
N LEU A 122 5.53 -10.28 -6.04
CA LEU A 122 4.93 -9.43 -5.00
C LEU A 122 3.53 -9.91 -4.58
N GLN A 123 2.70 -10.29 -5.53
CA GLN A 123 1.35 -10.81 -5.26
C GLN A 123 1.40 -12.12 -4.48
N HIS A 124 2.31 -13.02 -4.82
CA HIS A 124 2.52 -14.29 -4.11
C HIS A 124 3.00 -14.04 -2.67
N GLU A 125 4.02 -13.21 -2.49
CA GLU A 125 4.54 -12.85 -1.14
C GLU A 125 3.47 -12.18 -0.26
N ALA A 126 2.55 -11.46 -0.87
CA ALA A 126 1.42 -10.83 -0.18
C ALA A 126 0.21 -11.76 0.01
N GLY A 127 0.26 -13.00 -0.45
CA GLY A 127 -0.84 -13.96 -0.32
C GLY A 127 -2.07 -13.61 -1.16
N VAL A 128 -1.89 -12.96 -2.31
CA VAL A 128 -3.00 -12.62 -3.22
C VAL A 128 -3.53 -13.89 -3.90
N PHE A 129 -2.67 -14.86 -4.16
CA PHE A 129 -3.01 -16.20 -4.70
C PHE A 129 -2.00 -17.25 -4.28
#